data_b0f182b885357d9b05b0180e7eb473cc
#
_entry.id   b0f182b885357d9b05b0180e7eb473cc
#
_cell.length_a   1.000
_cell.length_b   1.000
_cell.length_c   1.000
_cell.angle_alpha   90.00
_cell.angle_beta   90.00
_cell.angle_gamma   90.00
#
_symmetry.space_group_name_H-M   'P 1'
#
loop_
_entity.id
_entity.type
_entity.pdbx_description
1 polymer ?
#
loop_
_entity_poly.entity_id
_entity_poly.type
_entity_poly.pdbx_seq_one_letter_code
_entity_poly.pdbx_strand_id
1 'polypeptide(L)'
;HLATNDEVFERAFVPSSTLTASTPGDTISFKNKTFKRVRFYETHFVRVVFTRCQFNECLFLSAHFEDCAFHECTFIRCNTHKFRLSRTYIDPRSFLEHIFDRNKYSNVGVDLFHALLKNSVDESQPEFRDTAEYHFRLWQRYNRTKYWTTSTGLARWLDTKFYAFWLWNVLFQRVFGYGVRARNILFWTPLLFASV
;
A
#
# COMPACT_ATOMS: atom_id res chain seq x y z
N HIS A 1 20.21 -9.94 15.70
CA HIS A 1 19.70 -8.94 16.64
C HIS A 1 18.15 -8.80 16.65
N LEU A 2 17.43 -9.32 15.63
CA LEU A 2 15.94 -9.25 15.60
C LEU A 2 15.25 -10.42 16.35
N ALA A 3 16.01 -11.41 16.82
CA ALA A 3 15.48 -12.58 17.54
C ALA A 3 15.47 -12.43 19.06
N THR A 4 15.69 -11.23 19.59
CA THR A 4 15.66 -10.97 21.04
C THR A 4 14.22 -10.92 21.53
N ASN A 5 14.02 -11.20 22.83
CA ASN A 5 12.69 -11.12 23.46
C ASN A 5 12.19 -9.68 23.68
N ASP A 6 12.90 -8.67 23.16
CA ASP A 6 12.49 -7.28 23.33
C ASP A 6 11.17 -7.00 22.63
N GLU A 7 10.25 -6.37 23.32
CA GLU A 7 8.93 -5.99 22.76
C GLU A 7 9.05 -4.86 21.74
N VAL A 8 10.06 -4.01 21.90
CA VAL A 8 10.28 -2.82 21.07
C VAL A 8 11.67 -2.83 20.46
N PHE A 9 11.73 -2.78 19.12
CA PHE A 9 12.96 -2.57 18.34
C PHE A 9 12.99 -1.12 17.88
N GLU A 10 13.93 -0.33 18.39
CA GLU A 10 14.03 1.08 18.06
C GLU A 10 15.37 1.41 17.37
N ARG A 11 15.29 2.22 16.29
CA ARG A 11 16.45 2.77 15.55
C ARG A 11 17.46 1.72 15.07
N ALA A 12 17.01 0.48 14.84
CA ALA A 12 17.85 -0.57 14.29
C ALA A 12 18.06 -0.35 12.78
N PHE A 13 19.25 -0.71 12.31
CA PHE A 13 19.57 -0.78 10.90
C PHE A 13 19.80 -2.24 10.52
N VAL A 14 19.04 -2.72 9.56
CA VAL A 14 19.17 -4.05 8.97
C VAL A 14 19.65 -3.84 7.53
N PRO A 15 20.95 -4.05 7.28
CA PRO A 15 21.51 -3.89 5.94
C PRO A 15 21.09 -5.03 5.01
N SER A 16 21.43 -4.92 3.74
CA SER A 16 21.23 -5.95 2.70
C SER A 16 21.52 -7.35 3.23
N SER A 17 20.45 -8.08 3.56
CA SER A 17 20.57 -9.39 4.22
C SER A 17 19.31 -10.20 3.97
N THR A 18 19.47 -11.53 4.06
CA THR A 18 18.34 -12.45 4.02
C THR A 18 17.99 -12.90 5.43
N LEU A 19 16.75 -12.65 5.84
CA LEU A 19 16.20 -13.14 7.10
C LEU A 19 15.36 -14.39 6.80
N THR A 20 15.93 -15.55 7.09
CA THR A 20 15.27 -16.86 6.93
C THR A 20 15.56 -17.73 8.12
N ALA A 21 14.71 -18.73 8.38
CA ALA A 21 14.98 -19.73 9.40
C ALA A 21 16.21 -20.58 9.02
N SER A 22 16.96 -21.02 10.03
CA SER A 22 18.16 -21.83 9.83
C SER A 22 17.87 -23.21 9.26
N THR A 23 16.68 -23.75 9.60
CA THR A 23 16.24 -25.08 9.13
C THR A 23 15.32 -24.93 7.91
N PRO A 24 15.56 -25.69 6.82
CA PRO A 24 14.66 -25.71 5.69
C PRO A 24 13.24 -26.15 6.13
N GLY A 25 12.23 -25.34 5.80
CA GLY A 25 10.83 -25.60 6.18
C GLY A 25 10.35 -24.88 7.44
N ASP A 26 11.24 -24.43 8.31
CA ASP A 26 10.86 -23.63 9.47
C ASP A 26 10.49 -22.19 9.11
N THR A 27 9.75 -21.53 10.00
CA THR A 27 9.35 -20.14 9.89
C THR A 27 9.88 -19.33 11.07
N ILE A 28 10.31 -18.09 10.81
CA ILE A 28 10.60 -17.14 11.88
C ILE A 28 9.29 -16.44 12.25
N SER A 29 8.96 -16.41 13.54
CA SER A 29 7.73 -15.77 14.01
C SER A 29 8.02 -14.60 14.96
N PHE A 30 7.46 -13.43 14.63
CA PHE A 30 7.43 -12.26 15.50
C PHE A 30 6.00 -12.04 15.97
N LYS A 31 5.78 -12.00 17.29
CA LYS A 31 4.45 -11.79 17.88
C LYS A 31 4.46 -10.62 18.83
N ASN A 32 3.46 -9.74 18.72
CA ASN A 32 3.26 -8.58 19.60
C ASN A 32 4.50 -7.66 19.69
N LYS A 33 5.20 -7.45 18.55
CA LYS A 33 6.42 -6.64 18.51
C LYS A 33 6.15 -5.27 17.89
N THR A 34 6.83 -4.27 18.41
CA THR A 34 6.81 -2.91 17.87
C THR A 34 8.17 -2.58 17.26
N PHE A 35 8.17 -2.26 15.98
CA PHE A 35 9.33 -1.79 15.25
C PHE A 35 9.20 -0.28 15.05
N LYS A 36 10.10 0.51 15.64
CA LYS A 36 10.05 1.96 15.58
C LYS A 36 11.32 2.51 14.96
N ARG A 37 11.19 3.23 13.84
CA ARG A 37 12.33 3.81 13.10
C ARG A 37 13.37 2.77 12.68
N VAL A 38 12.95 1.53 12.43
CA VAL A 38 13.81 0.48 11.93
C VAL A 38 13.99 0.64 10.42
N ARG A 39 15.21 0.48 9.94
CA ARG A 39 15.55 0.58 8.53
C ARG A 39 15.87 -0.80 7.98
N PHE A 40 15.01 -1.29 7.08
CA PHE A 40 15.20 -2.52 6.33
C PHE A 40 15.60 -2.14 4.90
N TYR A 41 16.89 -2.10 4.66
CA TYR A 41 17.44 -1.73 3.36
C TYR A 41 17.80 -2.99 2.57
N GLU A 42 17.18 -3.19 1.40
CA GLU A 42 17.41 -4.38 0.55
C GLU A 42 17.33 -5.70 1.33
N THR A 43 16.51 -5.76 2.35
CA THR A 43 16.35 -6.94 3.19
C THR A 43 15.38 -7.91 2.54
N HIS A 44 15.80 -9.17 2.40
CA HIS A 44 14.95 -10.25 1.90
C HIS A 44 14.44 -11.10 3.07
N PHE A 45 13.14 -11.06 3.29
CA PHE A 45 12.46 -11.87 4.30
C PHE A 45 11.89 -13.11 3.63
N VAL A 46 12.26 -14.29 4.10
CA VAL A 46 11.79 -15.57 3.57
C VAL A 46 11.15 -16.40 4.68
N ARG A 47 9.88 -16.75 4.51
CA ARG A 47 9.10 -17.54 5.48
C ARG A 47 9.08 -16.90 6.88
N VAL A 48 8.77 -15.61 6.92
CA VAL A 48 8.66 -14.86 8.18
C VAL A 48 7.18 -14.54 8.44
N VAL A 49 6.74 -14.82 9.67
CA VAL A 49 5.37 -14.55 10.12
C VAL A 49 5.38 -13.44 11.17
N PHE A 50 4.64 -12.37 10.88
CA PHE A 50 4.41 -11.29 11.82
C PHE A 50 2.96 -11.36 12.30
N THR A 51 2.74 -11.41 13.61
CA THR A 51 1.40 -11.45 14.22
C THR A 51 1.25 -10.33 15.24
N ARG A 52 0.26 -9.46 15.03
CA ARG A 52 -0.01 -8.29 15.89
C ARG A 52 1.21 -7.39 16.08
N CYS A 53 1.96 -7.19 14.99
CA CYS A 53 3.13 -6.33 15.01
C CYS A 53 2.80 -4.92 14.51
N GLN A 54 3.49 -3.92 15.06
CA GLN A 54 3.36 -2.52 14.65
C GLN A 54 4.67 -2.03 14.05
N PHE A 55 4.59 -1.42 12.87
CA PHE A 55 5.72 -0.81 12.21
C PHE A 55 5.50 0.70 12.15
N ASN A 56 6.25 1.44 12.97
CA ASN A 56 6.12 2.89 13.11
C ASN A 56 7.35 3.60 12.53
N GLU A 57 7.15 4.45 11.54
CA GLU A 57 8.23 5.24 10.90
C GLU A 57 9.37 4.36 10.35
N CYS A 58 9.07 3.11 9.94
CA CYS A 58 10.04 2.19 9.40
C CYS A 58 10.31 2.45 7.92
N LEU A 59 11.53 2.10 7.48
CA LEU A 59 11.94 2.22 6.08
C LEU A 59 12.14 0.82 5.49
N PHE A 60 11.30 0.47 4.52
CA PHE A 60 11.36 -0.79 3.76
C PHE A 60 11.87 -0.53 2.34
N LEU A 61 13.06 0.07 2.23
CA LEU A 61 13.63 0.46 0.96
C LEU A 61 14.15 -0.76 0.20
N SER A 62 13.50 -1.07 -0.93
CA SER A 62 13.78 -2.28 -1.73
C SER A 62 13.67 -3.59 -0.93
N ALA A 63 12.88 -3.60 0.15
CA ALA A 63 12.64 -4.82 0.92
C ALA A 63 11.78 -5.79 0.11
N HIS A 64 12.09 -7.09 0.21
CA HIS A 64 11.37 -8.17 -0.46
C HIS A 64 10.85 -9.16 0.58
N PHE A 65 9.57 -9.49 0.51
CA PHE A 65 8.93 -10.49 1.36
C PHE A 65 8.46 -11.65 0.49
N GLU A 66 8.97 -12.85 0.79
CA GLU A 66 8.68 -14.08 0.08
C GLU A 66 8.18 -15.15 1.05
N ASP A 67 7.05 -15.78 0.73
CA ASP A 67 6.39 -16.78 1.60
C ASP A 67 6.15 -16.25 3.03
N CYS A 68 5.83 -14.96 3.16
CA CYS A 68 5.63 -14.30 4.45
C CYS A 68 4.15 -14.12 4.79
N ALA A 69 3.85 -13.87 6.07
CA ALA A 69 2.49 -13.55 6.49
C ALA A 69 2.48 -12.41 7.52
N PHE A 70 1.51 -11.49 7.33
CA PHE A 70 1.26 -10.38 8.25
C PHE A 70 -0.17 -10.47 8.77
N HIS A 71 -0.34 -10.97 9.98
CA HIS A 71 -1.62 -11.11 10.65
C HIS A 71 -1.83 -9.96 11.65
N GLU A 72 -2.90 -9.19 11.48
CA GLU A 72 -3.27 -8.09 12.39
C GLU A 72 -2.11 -7.08 12.58
N CYS A 73 -1.32 -6.84 11.55
CA CYS A 73 -0.21 -5.90 11.59
C CYS A 73 -0.65 -4.51 11.14
N THR A 74 0.06 -3.46 11.62
CA THR A 74 -0.18 -2.07 11.22
C THR A 74 1.11 -1.40 10.78
N PHE A 75 1.02 -0.59 9.72
CA PHE A 75 2.13 0.17 9.17
C PHE A 75 1.80 1.66 9.24
N ILE A 76 2.48 2.38 10.13
CA ILE A 76 2.24 3.80 10.38
C ILE A 76 3.45 4.60 9.89
N ARG A 77 3.23 5.51 8.94
CA ARG A 77 4.28 6.38 8.36
C ARG A 77 5.53 5.64 7.89
N CYS A 78 5.36 4.43 7.33
CA CYS A 78 6.46 3.63 6.79
C CYS A 78 6.78 4.01 5.33
N ASN A 79 8.03 4.07 4.94
CA ASN A 79 8.43 4.25 3.55
C ASN A 79 8.65 2.88 2.89
N THR A 80 7.88 2.60 1.84
CA THR A 80 7.86 1.32 1.12
C THR A 80 8.37 1.44 -0.32
N HIS A 81 9.31 2.35 -0.56
CA HIS A 81 9.85 2.55 -1.91
C HIS A 81 10.49 1.26 -2.45
N LYS A 82 10.07 0.82 -3.65
CA LYS A 82 10.47 -0.45 -4.28
C LYS A 82 10.20 -1.69 -3.43
N PHE A 83 9.17 -1.65 -2.59
CA PHE A 83 8.69 -2.79 -1.81
C PHE A 83 8.21 -3.92 -2.75
N ARG A 84 8.59 -5.15 -2.46
CA ARG A 84 8.23 -6.32 -3.27
C ARG A 84 7.58 -7.38 -2.40
N LEU A 85 6.55 -8.01 -2.95
CA LEU A 85 5.80 -9.10 -2.32
C LEU A 85 5.75 -10.28 -3.28
N SER A 86 5.91 -11.47 -2.75
CA SER A 86 5.78 -12.73 -3.46
C SER A 86 5.21 -13.77 -2.51
N ARG A 87 4.10 -14.40 -2.87
CA ARG A 87 3.41 -15.40 -2.05
C ARG A 87 3.24 -14.98 -0.59
N THR A 88 2.83 -13.72 -0.38
CA THR A 88 2.78 -13.12 0.95
C THR A 88 1.34 -12.79 1.34
N TYR A 89 0.92 -13.26 2.52
CA TYR A 89 -0.36 -12.87 3.10
C TYR A 89 -0.25 -11.51 3.78
N ILE A 90 -0.93 -10.50 3.25
CA ILE A 90 -0.91 -9.15 3.80
C ILE A 90 -2.17 -8.37 3.43
N ASP A 91 -2.90 -7.87 4.43
CA ASP A 91 -4.08 -7.05 4.21
C ASP A 91 -3.69 -5.63 3.77
N PRO A 92 -4.11 -5.16 2.59
CA PRO A 92 -3.85 -3.80 2.13
C PRO A 92 -4.36 -2.70 3.08
N ARG A 93 -5.37 -3.00 3.91
CA ARG A 93 -5.91 -2.07 4.91
C ARG A 93 -4.91 -1.74 6.01
N SER A 94 -3.93 -2.59 6.26
CA SER A 94 -2.86 -2.36 7.24
C SER A 94 -1.99 -1.12 6.91
N PHE A 95 -2.06 -0.63 5.67
CA PHE A 95 -1.33 0.54 5.18
C PHE A 95 -2.18 1.80 5.08
N LEU A 96 -3.43 1.82 5.50
CA LEU A 96 -4.31 2.98 5.33
C LEU A 96 -3.87 4.20 6.15
N GLU A 97 -3.20 3.98 7.29
CA GLU A 97 -2.59 5.04 8.10
C GLU A 97 -1.16 5.38 7.67
N HIS A 98 -0.71 4.75 6.59
CA HIS A 98 0.62 4.92 6.03
C HIS A 98 0.86 6.29 5.39
N ILE A 99 -0.13 7.15 5.32
CA ILE A 99 -0.13 8.34 4.48
C ILE A 99 0.91 9.36 4.95
N PHE A 100 2.04 9.36 4.28
CA PHE A 100 2.91 10.52 4.13
C PHE A 100 2.19 11.61 3.34
N ASP A 101 2.79 12.78 3.28
CA ASP A 101 2.34 13.85 2.42
C ASP A 101 2.06 13.33 0.99
N ARG A 102 0.78 13.35 0.62
CA ARG A 102 0.28 12.85 -0.67
C ARG A 102 0.96 13.54 -1.85
N ASN A 103 1.30 14.81 -1.68
CA ASN A 103 1.92 15.61 -2.73
C ASN A 103 3.39 15.22 -2.94
N LYS A 104 4.08 14.81 -1.89
CA LYS A 104 5.50 14.49 -1.95
C LYS A 104 5.77 13.03 -2.31
N TYR A 105 4.97 12.10 -1.77
CA TYR A 105 5.23 10.66 -1.84
C TYR A 105 4.18 9.86 -2.61
N SER A 106 3.45 10.52 -3.53
CA SER A 106 2.41 9.85 -4.33
C SER A 106 2.93 8.66 -5.14
N ASN A 107 4.15 8.74 -5.65
CA ASN A 107 4.80 7.64 -6.35
C ASN A 107 5.01 6.41 -5.45
N VAL A 108 5.42 6.61 -4.19
CA VAL A 108 5.60 5.51 -3.23
C VAL A 108 4.26 4.81 -2.94
N GLY A 109 3.18 5.59 -2.83
CA GLY A 109 1.83 5.03 -2.67
C GLY A 109 1.38 4.22 -3.90
N VAL A 110 1.67 4.71 -5.12
CA VAL A 110 1.38 3.95 -6.35
C VAL A 110 2.14 2.63 -6.37
N ASP A 111 3.45 2.65 -6.09
CA ASP A 111 4.30 1.45 -6.09
C ASP A 111 3.83 0.42 -5.05
N LEU A 112 3.50 0.88 -3.83
CA LEU A 112 3.00 0.02 -2.75
C LEU A 112 1.71 -0.69 -3.14
N PHE A 113 0.68 0.09 -3.53
CA PHE A 113 -0.63 -0.51 -3.84
C PHE A 113 -0.62 -1.32 -5.14
N HIS A 114 0.31 -1.05 -6.06
CA HIS A 114 0.56 -1.92 -7.21
C HIS A 114 1.17 -3.26 -6.78
N ALA A 115 2.15 -3.26 -5.87
CA ALA A 115 2.73 -4.49 -5.35
C ALA A 115 1.72 -5.33 -4.56
N LEU A 116 0.87 -4.68 -3.73
CA LEU A 116 -0.22 -5.34 -3.00
C LEU A 116 -1.27 -5.93 -3.94
N LEU A 117 -1.65 -5.19 -4.98
CA LEU A 117 -2.60 -5.65 -5.99
C LEU A 117 -2.06 -6.87 -6.74
N LYS A 118 -0.82 -6.80 -7.22
CA LYS A 118 -0.19 -7.92 -7.92
C LYS A 118 -0.16 -9.17 -7.02
N ASN A 119 0.34 -9.03 -5.80
CA ASN A 119 0.41 -10.15 -4.85
C ASN A 119 -0.98 -10.75 -4.54
N SER A 120 -2.01 -9.92 -4.36
CA SER A 120 -3.37 -10.41 -4.08
C SER A 120 -4.01 -11.12 -5.29
N VAL A 121 -3.66 -10.76 -6.50
CA VAL A 121 -4.07 -11.45 -7.73
C VAL A 121 -3.35 -12.81 -7.83
N ASP A 122 -2.04 -12.82 -7.66
CA ASP A 122 -1.20 -14.02 -7.73
C ASP A 122 -1.62 -15.05 -6.68
N GLU A 123 -2.03 -14.60 -5.48
CA GLU A 123 -2.49 -15.45 -4.37
C GLU A 123 -4.01 -15.70 -4.34
N SER A 124 -4.75 -15.28 -5.35
CA SER A 124 -6.20 -15.47 -5.45
C SER A 124 -6.99 -14.96 -4.23
N GLN A 125 -6.63 -13.76 -3.71
CA GLN A 125 -7.25 -13.12 -2.55
C GLN A 125 -8.20 -11.98 -3.00
N PRO A 126 -9.47 -12.27 -3.34
CA PRO A 126 -10.36 -11.29 -3.97
C PRO A 126 -10.67 -10.08 -3.07
N GLU A 127 -10.83 -10.28 -1.76
CA GLU A 127 -11.09 -9.18 -0.80
C GLU A 127 -9.93 -8.19 -0.72
N PHE A 128 -8.72 -8.69 -0.74
CA PHE A 128 -7.51 -7.86 -0.72
C PHE A 128 -7.28 -7.18 -2.07
N ARG A 129 -7.56 -7.89 -3.16
CA ARG A 129 -7.48 -7.35 -4.51
C ARG A 129 -8.31 -6.09 -4.68
N ASP A 130 -9.59 -6.14 -4.29
CA ASP A 130 -10.50 -5.01 -4.46
C ASP A 130 -10.07 -3.79 -3.66
N THR A 131 -9.58 -4.01 -2.43
CA THR A 131 -9.04 -2.94 -1.60
C THR A 131 -7.76 -2.35 -2.20
N ALA A 132 -6.83 -3.20 -2.63
CA ALA A 132 -5.56 -2.77 -3.24
C ALA A 132 -5.80 -2.02 -4.55
N GLU A 133 -6.71 -2.50 -5.42
CA GLU A 133 -7.06 -1.85 -6.68
C GLU A 133 -7.67 -0.47 -6.45
N TYR A 134 -8.61 -0.33 -5.51
CA TYR A 134 -9.20 0.96 -5.18
C TYR A 134 -8.12 1.98 -4.78
N HIS A 135 -7.23 1.60 -3.87
CA HIS A 135 -6.16 2.48 -3.40
C HIS A 135 -5.09 2.74 -4.47
N PHE A 136 -4.77 1.76 -5.30
CA PHE A 136 -3.88 1.94 -6.44
C PHE A 136 -4.40 3.03 -7.39
N ARG A 137 -5.68 2.97 -7.79
CA ARG A 137 -6.34 3.98 -8.62
C ARG A 137 -6.35 5.36 -7.95
N LEU A 138 -6.62 5.39 -6.65
CA LEU A 138 -6.61 6.62 -5.85
C LEU A 138 -5.22 7.28 -5.85
N TRP A 139 -4.16 6.50 -5.61
CA TRP A 139 -2.79 7.00 -5.59
C TRP A 139 -2.28 7.39 -6.99
N GLN A 140 -2.67 6.68 -8.04
CA GLN A 140 -2.41 7.09 -9.42
C GLN A 140 -2.99 8.49 -9.70
N ARG A 141 -4.21 8.77 -9.21
CA ARG A 141 -4.81 10.09 -9.34
C ARG A 141 -3.97 11.17 -8.63
N TYR A 142 -3.57 10.93 -7.38
CA TYR A 142 -2.72 11.87 -6.63
C TYR A 142 -1.38 12.10 -7.34
N ASN A 143 -0.77 11.06 -7.88
CA ASN A 143 0.48 11.18 -8.60
C ASN A 143 0.34 12.03 -9.89
N ARG A 144 -0.76 11.88 -10.62
CA ARG A 144 -1.05 12.71 -11.80
C ARG A 144 -1.31 14.17 -11.42
N THR A 145 -2.08 14.43 -10.37
CA THR A 145 -2.40 15.81 -9.95
C THR A 145 -1.18 16.56 -9.42
N LYS A 146 -0.18 15.87 -8.88
CA LYS A 146 1.08 16.47 -8.42
C LYS A 146 1.78 17.26 -9.54
N TYR A 147 1.88 16.72 -10.73
CA TYR A 147 2.51 17.39 -11.87
C TYR A 147 1.80 18.67 -12.29
N TRP A 148 0.49 18.76 -12.01
CA TRP A 148 -0.31 19.94 -12.36
C TRP A 148 -0.22 21.07 -11.34
N THR A 149 0.04 20.77 -10.09
CA THR A 149 0.22 21.81 -9.06
C THR A 149 1.58 22.50 -9.17
N THR A 150 2.53 21.89 -9.86
CA THR A 150 3.89 22.43 -10.08
C THR A 150 4.04 23.21 -11.39
N SER A 151 3.08 23.09 -12.34
CA SER A 151 3.10 23.84 -13.59
C SER A 151 2.54 25.26 -13.39
N THR A 152 3.26 26.26 -13.92
CA THR A 152 2.94 27.69 -13.81
C THR A 152 1.61 28.06 -14.46
N GLY A 153 0.84 28.88 -13.75
CA GLY A 153 -0.56 29.22 -13.87
C GLY A 153 -1.24 29.43 -15.24
N LEU A 154 -0.57 29.78 -16.33
CA LEU A 154 -1.24 30.07 -17.62
C LEU A 154 -1.62 28.81 -18.41
N ALA A 155 -0.80 27.77 -18.38
CA ALA A 155 -1.10 26.48 -19.04
C ALA A 155 -2.31 25.74 -18.41
N ARG A 156 -2.57 26.03 -17.16
CA ARG A 156 -3.65 25.42 -16.34
C ARG A 156 -5.05 25.89 -16.76
N TRP A 157 -5.18 27.10 -17.28
CA TRP A 157 -6.47 27.68 -17.69
C TRP A 157 -6.94 27.20 -19.06
N LEU A 158 -6.04 26.77 -19.90
CA LEU A 158 -6.33 26.37 -21.28
C LEU A 158 -6.69 24.86 -21.43
N ASP A 159 -6.52 24.08 -20.39
CA ASP A 159 -6.77 22.63 -20.46
C ASP A 159 -8.16 22.24 -19.93
N THR A 160 -9.20 22.61 -20.69
CA THR A 160 -10.58 22.20 -20.41
C THR A 160 -10.74 20.68 -20.37
N LYS A 161 -9.89 19.93 -21.09
CA LYS A 161 -9.86 18.46 -21.06
C LYS A 161 -9.43 17.92 -19.69
N PHE A 162 -8.53 18.65 -19.01
CA PHE A 162 -8.10 18.26 -17.66
C PHE A 162 -9.23 18.40 -16.64
N TYR A 163 -9.97 19.51 -16.65
CA TYR A 163 -11.11 19.70 -15.76
C TYR A 163 -12.19 18.65 -15.98
N ALA A 164 -12.52 18.33 -17.24
CA ALA A 164 -13.46 17.27 -17.58
C ALA A 164 -12.94 15.90 -17.07
N PHE A 165 -11.67 15.61 -17.31
CA PHE A 165 -11.05 14.36 -16.83
C PHE A 165 -10.98 14.30 -15.30
N TRP A 166 -10.62 15.39 -14.62
CA TRP A 166 -10.58 15.48 -13.17
C TRP A 166 -11.98 15.33 -12.56
N LEU A 167 -12.96 16.08 -13.08
CA LEU A 167 -14.35 16.00 -12.66
C LEU A 167 -14.90 14.57 -12.85
N TRP A 168 -14.64 13.98 -14.01
CA TRP A 168 -15.02 12.61 -14.32
C TRP A 168 -14.39 11.61 -13.35
N ASN A 169 -13.11 11.72 -13.04
CA ASN A 169 -12.45 10.85 -12.08
C ASN A 169 -12.98 11.02 -10.65
N VAL A 170 -13.26 12.26 -10.22
CA VAL A 170 -13.85 12.51 -8.90
C VAL A 170 -15.27 11.96 -8.81
N LEU A 171 -16.08 12.18 -9.85
CA LEU A 171 -17.42 11.64 -9.95
C LEU A 171 -17.37 10.10 -9.96
N PHE A 172 -16.55 9.51 -10.79
CA PHE A 172 -16.41 8.06 -10.91
C PHE A 172 -15.94 7.41 -9.61
N GLN A 173 -15.05 8.07 -8.86
CA GLN A 173 -14.63 7.60 -7.55
C GLN A 173 -15.76 7.68 -6.52
N ARG A 174 -16.48 8.81 -6.46
CA ARG A 174 -17.54 9.00 -5.45
C ARG A 174 -18.76 8.16 -5.73
N VAL A 175 -19.15 8.05 -6.99
CA VAL A 175 -20.37 7.33 -7.40
C VAL A 175 -20.10 5.84 -7.51
N PHE A 176 -19.05 5.43 -8.19
CA PHE A 176 -18.81 4.03 -8.55
C PHE A 176 -17.66 3.37 -7.78
N GLY A 177 -16.90 4.13 -6.98
CA GLY A 177 -15.72 3.60 -6.29
C GLY A 177 -14.72 2.95 -7.24
N TYR A 178 -14.55 3.52 -8.45
CA TYR A 178 -13.79 2.97 -9.58
C TYR A 178 -14.31 1.61 -10.10
N GLY A 179 -15.58 1.30 -9.88
CA GLY A 179 -16.17 0.02 -10.28
C GLY A 179 -15.94 -1.13 -9.29
N VAL A 180 -15.11 -0.92 -8.29
CA VAL A 180 -14.79 -1.95 -7.26
C VAL A 180 -15.90 -2.09 -6.22
N ARG A 181 -16.72 -1.04 -6.04
CA ARG A 181 -17.84 -1.05 -5.09
C ARG A 181 -19.17 -1.20 -5.82
N ALA A 182 -19.49 -2.43 -6.24
CA ALA A 182 -20.74 -2.76 -6.96
C ALA A 182 -22.01 -2.26 -6.25
N ARG A 183 -22.01 -2.19 -4.92
CA ARG A 183 -23.11 -1.64 -4.12
C ARG A 183 -23.44 -0.18 -4.46
N ASN A 184 -22.47 0.62 -4.85
CA ASN A 184 -22.70 2.02 -5.23
C ASN A 184 -23.40 2.11 -6.59
N ILE A 185 -23.15 1.18 -7.51
CA ILE A 185 -23.79 1.14 -8.83
C ILE A 185 -25.30 0.88 -8.65
N LEU A 186 -25.66 -0.09 -7.82
CA LEU A 186 -27.06 -0.43 -7.55
C LEU A 186 -27.84 0.75 -6.93
N PHE A 187 -27.19 1.58 -6.13
CA PHE A 187 -27.82 2.75 -5.51
C PHE A 187 -28.11 3.87 -6.51
N TRP A 188 -27.23 4.12 -7.49
CA TRP A 188 -27.33 5.24 -8.43
C TRP A 188 -28.10 4.89 -9.70
N THR A 189 -28.22 3.61 -10.08
CA THR A 189 -28.93 3.18 -11.28
C THR A 189 -30.40 3.62 -11.29
N PRO A 190 -31.19 3.46 -10.20
CA PRO A 190 -32.59 3.91 -10.19
C PRO A 190 -32.73 5.43 -10.34
N LEU A 191 -31.78 6.19 -9.80
CA LEU A 191 -31.80 7.67 -9.85
C LEU A 191 -31.54 8.18 -11.27
N LEU A 192 -30.69 7.50 -12.05
CA LEU A 192 -30.44 7.81 -13.45
C LEU A 192 -31.65 7.49 -14.34
N PHE A 193 -32.38 6.41 -14.05
CA PHE A 193 -33.60 6.06 -14.79
C PHE A 193 -34.81 6.91 -14.39
N ALA A 194 -34.84 7.50 -13.21
CA ALA A 194 -35.93 8.39 -12.78
C ALA A 194 -35.81 9.81 -13.35
N SER A 195 -34.69 10.15 -13.98
CA SER A 195 -34.43 11.48 -14.59
C SER A 195 -34.61 11.52 -16.10
N VAL A 196 -35.09 10.43 -16.71
CA VAL A 196 -35.49 10.32 -18.12
C VAL A 196 -37.00 10.21 -18.21
#